data_1c6b9e68bece5de9135e4c62e132b5ea
#
_entry.id   1c6b9e68bece5de9135e4c62e132b5ea
#
_cell.length_a   1.000
_cell.length_b   1.000
_cell.length_c   1.000
_cell.angle_alpha   90.00
_cell.angle_beta   90.00
_cell.angle_gamma   90.00
#
_symmetry.space_group_name_H-M   'P 1'
#
loop_
_entity.id
_entity.type
_entity.pdbx_description
1 polymer ?
#
loop_
_entity_poly.entity_id
_entity_poly.type
_entity_poly.pdbx_seq_one_letter_code
_entity_poly.pdbx_strand_id
1 'polypeptide(L)'
;MNLRVLPILIVTSCLGACTTLQGVLVPVSQGATGTQQVDMLVATTRQRTEPAEMFSGARGSALSYANIRVSIPPASARKVGEVQWPQRTPGNPATEFVTTKADVIDRPQALAWFRRAVRTTPKRRVLVFIHGFNNRFEDAVLRFAQIVHDADAPAVPVLFTWPSRGSVLAYGYDRESTTYSRNALESVLRDLSQDPAVSEISILAHSMGNSLALETLRQMAIRDGRVAPKIHNVLLAAPDVDVDLAREAITDMGPKERRPSFTLFVSQDDKALAFSKGIWGGGARLGAINPDAEPYRTDLAHSGVNVVDLTRLRAGDSLNHEKFAQSPEIVQLIGRRLAEGQTVTDSRVGLGDRIVQVTAGAAGAAGTAAGLVLSAPIAIVDPQTRSTIGGHVEAIGRGVADTVRPW
;
A
#
# COMPACT_ATOMS: atom_id res chain seq x y z
N MET A 1 -65.88 -6.10 -4.42
CA MET A 1 -64.66 -5.35 -3.97
C MET A 1 -63.54 -6.36 -3.75
N ASN A 2 -62.83 -6.71 -4.83
CA ASN A 2 -61.86 -7.81 -4.81
C ASN A 2 -60.45 -7.22 -4.53
N LEU A 3 -59.93 -7.48 -3.32
CA LEU A 3 -58.56 -7.17 -2.94
C LEU A 3 -57.62 -8.19 -3.62
N ARG A 4 -56.86 -7.75 -4.61
CA ARG A 4 -55.78 -8.53 -5.20
C ARG A 4 -54.57 -8.40 -4.29
N VAL A 5 -54.23 -9.47 -3.57
CA VAL A 5 -52.98 -9.62 -2.82
C VAL A 5 -51.88 -9.91 -3.86
N LEU A 6 -50.95 -8.98 -3.98
CA LEU A 6 -49.76 -9.12 -4.81
C LEU A 6 -48.70 -9.88 -3.99
N PRO A 7 -48.20 -11.05 -4.43
CA PRO A 7 -47.10 -11.70 -3.71
C PRO A 7 -45.82 -10.92 -3.89
N ILE A 8 -45.28 -10.39 -2.80
CA ILE A 8 -43.91 -9.82 -2.77
C ILE A 8 -42.94 -11.00 -2.86
N LEU A 9 -42.37 -11.18 -4.03
CA LEU A 9 -41.30 -12.15 -4.27
C LEU A 9 -40.02 -11.59 -3.61
N ILE A 10 -39.70 -12.06 -2.40
CA ILE A 10 -38.42 -11.80 -1.74
C ILE A 10 -37.36 -12.61 -2.51
N VAL A 11 -36.69 -11.96 -3.46
CA VAL A 11 -35.46 -12.49 -4.05
C VAL A 11 -34.35 -12.37 -3.01
N THR A 12 -34.18 -13.41 -2.22
CA THR A 12 -33.00 -13.61 -1.36
C THR A 12 -31.83 -13.94 -2.28
N SER A 13 -31.19 -12.91 -2.84
CA SER A 13 -29.89 -13.06 -3.48
C SER A 13 -28.90 -13.47 -2.38
N CYS A 14 -28.55 -14.76 -2.32
CA CYS A 14 -27.40 -15.23 -1.58
C CYS A 14 -26.15 -14.56 -2.18
N LEU A 15 -25.79 -13.38 -1.69
CA LEU A 15 -24.44 -12.84 -1.80
C LEU A 15 -23.56 -13.74 -0.94
N GLY A 16 -23.10 -14.83 -1.53
CA GLY A 16 -21.99 -15.61 -1.03
C GLY A 16 -20.73 -14.76 -1.12
N ALA A 17 -20.61 -13.77 -0.23
CA ALA A 17 -19.32 -13.20 0.07
C ALA A 17 -18.49 -14.33 0.64
N CYS A 18 -17.42 -14.75 -0.04
CA CYS A 18 -16.42 -15.63 0.54
C CYS A 18 -15.81 -14.87 1.73
N THR A 19 -16.40 -15.04 2.91
CA THR A 19 -15.85 -14.54 4.16
C THR A 19 -14.61 -15.38 4.44
N THR A 20 -13.45 -14.73 4.43
CA THR A 20 -12.21 -15.39 4.85
C THR A 20 -12.34 -15.86 6.29
N LEU A 21 -11.72 -17.00 6.62
CA LEU A 21 -11.70 -17.56 7.96
C LEU A 21 -11.17 -16.54 8.96
N GLN A 22 -11.77 -16.48 10.16
CA GLN A 22 -11.34 -15.58 11.24
C GLN A 22 -10.45 -16.32 12.25
N GLY A 23 -9.68 -15.55 13.05
CA GLY A 23 -8.83 -16.12 14.09
C GLY A 23 -7.63 -16.90 13.52
N VAL A 24 -7.15 -16.51 12.35
CA VAL A 24 -6.09 -17.25 11.63
C VAL A 24 -4.67 -16.92 12.13
N LEU A 25 -4.53 -15.98 13.07
CA LEU A 25 -3.21 -15.59 13.62
C LEU A 25 -2.71 -16.50 14.74
N VAL A 26 -3.30 -17.69 14.92
CA VAL A 26 -2.80 -18.69 15.86
C VAL A 26 -1.46 -19.25 15.35
N PRO A 27 -0.37 -19.08 16.13
CA PRO A 27 0.96 -19.47 15.67
C PRO A 27 1.08 -20.98 15.46
N VAL A 28 1.74 -21.38 14.36
CA VAL A 28 2.23 -22.73 14.16
C VAL A 28 3.63 -22.87 14.78
N SER A 29 4.00 -24.07 15.23
CA SER A 29 5.29 -24.30 15.88
C SER A 29 6.48 -24.11 14.95
N GLN A 30 6.32 -24.44 13.66
CA GLN A 30 7.38 -24.34 12.65
C GLN A 30 6.80 -24.00 11.27
N GLY A 31 7.59 -23.26 10.47
CA GLY A 31 7.33 -23.09 9.04
C GLY A 31 7.66 -24.37 8.25
N ALA A 32 7.20 -24.47 7.02
CA ALA A 32 7.60 -25.53 6.09
C ALA A 32 8.97 -25.23 5.46
N THR A 33 9.58 -26.25 4.86
CA THR A 33 10.84 -26.08 4.12
C THR A 33 10.66 -25.10 2.95
N GLY A 34 11.58 -24.16 2.77
CA GLY A 34 11.57 -23.17 1.69
C GLY A 34 10.64 -21.98 1.95
N THR A 35 10.02 -21.87 3.14
CA THR A 35 9.26 -20.68 3.54
C THR A 35 10.18 -19.50 3.86
N GLN A 36 9.72 -18.29 3.59
CA GLN A 36 10.35 -17.06 4.05
C GLN A 36 9.54 -16.44 5.20
N GLN A 37 10.14 -15.55 5.94
CA GLN A 37 9.47 -14.95 7.10
C GLN A 37 9.50 -13.43 7.02
N VAL A 38 8.36 -12.82 7.34
CA VAL A 38 8.23 -11.38 7.57
C VAL A 38 7.96 -11.16 9.04
N ASP A 39 8.91 -10.52 9.73
CA ASP A 39 8.83 -10.16 11.15
C ASP A 39 8.52 -8.66 11.26
N MET A 40 7.36 -8.28 11.81
CA MET A 40 6.88 -6.92 11.84
C MET A 40 6.54 -6.44 13.25
N LEU A 41 6.72 -5.14 13.47
CA LEU A 41 6.12 -4.44 14.61
C LEU A 41 4.72 -3.98 14.21
N VAL A 42 3.75 -4.24 15.08
CA VAL A 42 2.39 -3.73 14.95
C VAL A 42 2.12 -2.72 16.04
N ALA A 43 1.59 -1.54 15.65
CA ALA A 43 1.01 -0.55 16.56
C ALA A 43 -0.48 -0.41 16.24
N THR A 44 -1.34 -0.41 17.25
CA THR A 44 -2.78 -0.47 17.04
C THR A 44 -3.58 0.31 18.08
N THR A 45 -4.67 0.93 17.63
CA THR A 45 -5.72 1.56 18.45
C THR A 45 -6.97 0.69 18.56
N ARG A 46 -6.90 -0.57 18.12
CA ARG A 46 -7.98 -1.56 18.26
C ARG A 46 -8.08 -2.05 19.71
N GLN A 47 -9.26 -2.43 20.11
CA GLN A 47 -9.49 -3.08 21.40
C GLN A 47 -8.88 -4.48 21.39
N ARG A 48 -8.14 -4.80 22.45
CA ARG A 48 -7.61 -6.14 22.67
C ARG A 48 -8.75 -7.14 22.95
N THR A 49 -8.63 -8.33 22.40
CA THR A 49 -9.58 -9.44 22.57
C THR A 49 -8.87 -10.75 22.92
N GLU A 50 -9.55 -11.87 22.70
CA GLU A 50 -9.01 -13.23 22.88
C GLU A 50 -7.77 -13.48 22.01
N PRO A 51 -6.86 -14.36 22.47
CA PRO A 51 -5.58 -14.61 21.79
C PRO A 51 -5.67 -14.96 20.31
N ALA A 52 -6.70 -15.67 19.88
CA ALA A 52 -6.85 -16.07 18.48
C ALA A 52 -7.15 -14.91 17.53
N GLU A 53 -7.88 -13.89 18.01
CA GLU A 53 -8.22 -12.68 17.26
C GLU A 53 -7.24 -11.54 17.53
N MET A 54 -6.58 -11.54 18.70
CA MET A 54 -5.69 -10.52 19.25
C MET A 54 -6.35 -9.15 19.43
N PHE A 55 -6.93 -8.57 18.36
CA PHE A 55 -7.52 -7.24 18.37
C PHE A 55 -8.79 -7.19 17.50
N SER A 56 -9.88 -6.66 18.06
CA SER A 56 -11.17 -6.52 17.37
C SER A 56 -11.27 -5.28 16.49
N GLY A 57 -12.42 -5.09 15.86
CA GLY A 57 -12.79 -3.86 15.17
C GLY A 57 -13.25 -2.72 16.07
N ALA A 58 -13.30 -2.90 17.40
CA ALA A 58 -13.65 -1.85 18.34
C ALA A 58 -12.46 -0.93 18.69
N ARG A 59 -12.75 0.30 19.15
CA ARG A 59 -11.74 1.26 19.58
C ARG A 59 -11.20 0.85 20.97
N GLY A 60 -9.90 0.66 21.08
CA GLY A 60 -9.20 0.45 22.34
C GLY A 60 -8.97 1.78 23.07
N SER A 61 -8.83 1.72 24.38
CA SER A 61 -8.61 2.91 25.21
C SER A 61 -7.20 3.49 25.13
N ALA A 62 -6.23 2.73 24.59
CA ALA A 62 -4.83 3.11 24.49
C ALA A 62 -4.17 2.48 23.26
N LEU A 63 -3.04 3.07 22.85
CA LEU A 63 -2.16 2.50 21.84
C LEU A 63 -1.53 1.21 22.38
N SER A 64 -1.69 0.13 21.63
CA SER A 64 -1.17 -1.20 21.94
C SER A 64 -0.16 -1.64 20.88
N TYR A 65 0.70 -2.59 21.24
CA TYR A 65 1.73 -3.10 20.35
C TYR A 65 1.72 -4.63 20.28
N ALA A 66 2.15 -5.15 19.14
CA ALA A 66 2.40 -6.58 18.96
C ALA A 66 3.65 -6.80 18.10
N ASN A 67 4.34 -7.93 18.33
CA ASN A 67 5.33 -8.46 17.41
C ASN A 67 4.71 -9.67 16.71
N ILE A 68 4.59 -9.59 15.40
CA ILE A 68 4.00 -10.65 14.59
C ILE A 68 5.03 -11.10 13.55
N ARG A 69 5.18 -12.42 13.43
CA ARG A 69 6.00 -13.05 12.40
C ARG A 69 5.12 -13.94 11.55
N VAL A 70 5.07 -13.63 10.26
CA VAL A 70 4.31 -14.36 9.26
C VAL A 70 5.27 -15.21 8.43
N SER A 71 5.00 -16.51 8.34
CA SER A 71 5.65 -17.43 7.41
C SER A 71 4.92 -17.39 6.08
N ILE A 72 5.66 -17.11 5.03
CA ILE A 72 5.20 -17.01 3.66
C ILE A 72 5.48 -18.36 2.98
N PRO A 73 4.51 -19.01 2.32
CA PRO A 73 4.72 -20.30 1.67
C PRO A 73 5.80 -20.25 0.59
N PRO A 74 6.40 -21.39 0.22
CA PRO A 74 7.44 -21.46 -0.81
C PRO A 74 6.98 -20.89 -2.15
N ALA A 75 7.93 -20.42 -2.98
CA ALA A 75 7.63 -19.83 -4.28
C ALA A 75 6.78 -20.74 -5.20
N SER A 76 6.89 -22.06 -5.08
CA SER A 76 6.08 -23.03 -5.83
C SER A 76 4.58 -23.01 -5.46
N ALA A 77 4.24 -22.54 -4.25
CA ALA A 77 2.86 -22.39 -3.77
C ALA A 77 2.38 -20.93 -3.77
N ARG A 78 3.26 -20.00 -4.20
CA ARG A 78 2.98 -18.56 -4.21
C ARG A 78 2.43 -18.07 -5.53
N LYS A 79 1.53 -17.10 -5.42
CA LYS A 79 1.17 -16.19 -6.50
C LYS A 79 1.42 -14.78 -6.00
N VAL A 80 2.38 -14.10 -6.62
CA VAL A 80 2.78 -12.72 -6.26
C VAL A 80 1.57 -11.79 -6.33
N GLY A 81 1.42 -10.91 -5.35
CA GLY A 81 0.26 -10.02 -5.23
C GLY A 81 -0.94 -10.65 -4.50
N GLU A 82 -0.92 -11.95 -4.23
CA GLU A 82 -2.01 -12.64 -3.52
C GLU A 82 -1.59 -13.11 -2.12
N VAL A 83 -2.51 -12.99 -1.17
CA VAL A 83 -2.42 -13.65 0.12
C VAL A 83 -3.04 -15.02 -0.03
N GLN A 84 -2.24 -16.10 0.11
CA GLN A 84 -2.77 -17.46 0.23
C GLN A 84 -3.34 -17.60 1.63
N TRP A 85 -4.65 -17.28 1.77
CA TRP A 85 -5.37 -17.24 3.02
C TRP A 85 -5.52 -18.62 3.65
N PRO A 86 -5.33 -18.77 4.98
CA PRO A 86 -5.55 -20.04 5.68
C PRO A 86 -6.99 -20.55 5.51
N GLN A 87 -7.12 -21.82 5.16
CA GLN A 87 -8.44 -22.48 5.02
C GLN A 87 -8.90 -23.17 6.32
N ARG A 88 -8.01 -23.24 7.31
CA ARG A 88 -8.26 -23.80 8.65
C ARG A 88 -7.35 -23.13 9.68
N THR A 89 -7.63 -23.34 10.96
CA THR A 89 -6.77 -22.85 12.06
C THR A 89 -6.26 -24.05 12.87
N PRO A 90 -4.94 -24.22 13.02
CA PRO A 90 -3.87 -23.46 12.34
C PRO A 90 -3.80 -23.79 10.84
N GLY A 91 -3.31 -22.82 10.03
CA GLY A 91 -3.12 -22.98 8.58
C GLY A 91 -1.97 -23.92 8.22
N ASN A 92 -1.83 -24.21 6.92
CA ASN A 92 -0.76 -25.04 6.38
C ASN A 92 0.41 -24.19 5.89
N PRO A 93 1.57 -24.19 6.56
CA PRO A 93 2.71 -23.33 6.16
C PRO A 93 3.31 -23.67 4.79
N ALA A 94 3.02 -24.86 4.23
CA ALA A 94 3.52 -25.23 2.91
C ALA A 94 2.74 -24.56 1.77
N THR A 95 1.51 -24.09 2.01
CA THR A 95 0.61 -23.56 0.97
C THR A 95 -0.08 -22.26 1.33
N GLU A 96 -0.02 -21.85 2.60
CA GLU A 96 -0.78 -20.73 3.15
C GLU A 96 0.12 -19.79 3.96
N PHE A 97 -0.30 -18.55 4.10
CA PHE A 97 0.30 -17.61 5.05
C PHE A 97 -0.09 -18.03 6.47
N VAL A 98 0.89 -18.25 7.33
CA VAL A 98 0.64 -18.60 8.74
C VAL A 98 1.51 -17.74 9.65
N THR A 99 1.06 -17.50 10.87
CA THR A 99 1.92 -16.88 11.89
C THR A 99 2.78 -17.95 12.54
N THR A 100 4.05 -17.61 12.81
CA THR A 100 4.97 -18.38 13.68
C THR A 100 5.20 -17.66 15.00
N LYS A 101 4.77 -16.41 15.09
CA LYS A 101 4.78 -15.59 16.30
C LYS A 101 3.64 -14.57 16.24
N ALA A 102 2.92 -14.39 17.36
CA ALA A 102 1.83 -13.41 17.50
C ALA A 102 1.75 -12.98 18.97
N ASP A 103 2.67 -12.12 19.40
CA ASP A 103 2.79 -11.69 20.80
C ASP A 103 2.32 -10.25 20.96
N VAL A 104 1.43 -10.00 21.91
CA VAL A 104 1.14 -8.66 22.40
C VAL A 104 2.27 -8.25 23.33
N ILE A 105 2.87 -7.10 23.08
CA ILE A 105 4.03 -6.58 23.81
C ILE A 105 3.74 -5.16 24.34
N ASP A 106 4.50 -4.75 25.37
CA ASP A 106 4.41 -3.37 25.85
C ASP A 106 5.26 -2.40 25.01
N ARG A 107 5.09 -1.08 25.28
CA ARG A 107 5.85 -0.04 24.55
C ARG A 107 7.39 -0.17 24.72
N PRO A 108 7.96 -0.40 25.91
CA PRO A 108 9.39 -0.66 26.07
C PRO A 108 9.89 -1.83 25.21
N GLN A 109 9.17 -2.94 25.21
CA GLN A 109 9.49 -4.12 24.38
C GLN A 109 9.39 -3.80 22.88
N ALA A 110 8.37 -3.04 22.46
CA ALA A 110 8.20 -2.60 21.07
C ALA A 110 9.38 -1.73 20.61
N LEU A 111 9.80 -0.75 21.42
CA LEU A 111 10.95 0.09 21.11
C LEU A 111 12.27 -0.70 21.10
N ALA A 112 12.44 -1.67 22.00
CA ALA A 112 13.63 -2.55 22.03
C ALA A 112 13.69 -3.43 20.77
N TRP A 113 12.56 -4.03 20.38
CA TRP A 113 12.45 -4.80 19.13
C TRP A 113 12.79 -3.93 17.91
N PHE A 114 12.17 -2.75 17.83
CA PHE A 114 12.37 -1.81 16.73
C PHE A 114 13.84 -1.40 16.57
N ARG A 115 14.49 -0.97 17.66
CA ARG A 115 15.92 -0.59 17.64
C ARG A 115 16.83 -1.71 17.17
N ARG A 116 16.54 -2.94 17.58
CA ARG A 116 17.29 -4.12 17.11
C ARG A 116 17.07 -4.34 15.62
N ALA A 117 15.82 -4.32 15.16
CA ALA A 117 15.46 -4.51 13.75
C ALA A 117 16.10 -3.45 12.85
N VAL A 118 16.05 -2.17 13.22
CA VAL A 118 16.66 -1.07 12.45
C VAL A 118 18.19 -1.26 12.32
N ARG A 119 18.86 -1.67 13.38
CA ARG A 119 20.33 -1.85 13.35
C ARG A 119 20.77 -2.99 12.43
N THR A 120 19.95 -4.01 12.26
CA THR A 120 20.24 -5.16 11.40
C THR A 120 19.74 -5.00 9.96
N THR A 121 18.89 -4.00 9.70
CA THR A 121 18.34 -3.73 8.37
C THR A 121 19.31 -2.89 7.54
N PRO A 122 19.65 -3.31 6.31
CA PRO A 122 20.44 -2.50 5.39
C PRO A 122 19.82 -1.11 5.20
N LYS A 123 20.69 -0.07 5.13
CA LYS A 123 20.26 1.35 4.97
C LYS A 123 19.34 1.88 6.08
N ARG A 124 19.00 1.09 7.11
CA ARG A 124 18.23 1.50 8.31
C ARG A 124 16.92 2.23 7.97
N ARG A 125 16.22 1.77 6.96
CA ARG A 125 14.93 2.30 6.51
C ARG A 125 13.77 1.64 7.21
N VAL A 126 12.66 2.37 7.28
CA VAL A 126 11.40 1.91 7.88
C VAL A 126 10.29 2.05 6.84
N LEU A 127 9.46 1.03 6.69
CA LEU A 127 8.22 1.06 5.91
C LEU A 127 7.04 0.97 6.86
N VAL A 128 6.26 2.05 6.95
CA VAL A 128 5.01 2.09 7.72
C VAL A 128 3.84 1.83 6.77
N PHE A 129 3.02 0.82 7.07
CA PHE A 129 1.80 0.55 6.31
C PHE A 129 0.55 0.91 7.12
N ILE A 130 -0.42 1.56 6.47
CA ILE A 130 -1.71 1.96 7.04
C ILE A 130 -2.81 1.40 6.14
N HIS A 131 -3.57 0.42 6.66
CA HIS A 131 -4.59 -0.28 5.89
C HIS A 131 -5.83 0.57 5.59
N GLY A 132 -6.68 0.08 4.69
CA GLY A 132 -7.91 0.71 4.26
C GLY A 132 -9.16 0.32 5.07
N PHE A 133 -10.31 0.72 4.55
CA PHE A 133 -11.64 0.34 5.03
C PHE A 133 -11.89 -1.17 4.92
N ASN A 134 -12.83 -1.67 5.72
CA ASN A 134 -13.30 -3.07 5.68
C ASN A 134 -12.19 -4.10 5.89
N ASN A 135 -11.23 -3.78 6.77
CA ASN A 135 -10.12 -4.68 7.13
C ASN A 135 -10.23 -5.09 8.60
N ARG A 136 -10.26 -6.38 8.86
CA ARG A 136 -10.03 -6.93 10.20
C ARG A 136 -8.54 -6.84 10.53
N PHE A 137 -8.18 -7.17 11.76
CA PHE A 137 -6.79 -7.15 12.20
C PHE A 137 -5.90 -8.11 11.38
N GLU A 138 -6.36 -9.34 11.22
CA GLU A 138 -5.65 -10.35 10.43
C GLU A 138 -5.54 -10.00 8.94
N ASP A 139 -6.55 -9.35 8.36
CA ASP A 139 -6.51 -8.89 6.96
C ASP A 139 -5.33 -7.91 6.75
N ALA A 140 -5.19 -6.94 7.66
CA ALA A 140 -4.10 -5.96 7.61
C ALA A 140 -2.72 -6.62 7.81
N VAL A 141 -2.60 -7.57 8.74
CA VAL A 141 -1.35 -8.29 9.03
C VAL A 141 -0.89 -9.11 7.82
N LEU A 142 -1.76 -9.95 7.26
CA LEU A 142 -1.40 -10.84 6.16
C LEU A 142 -1.17 -10.06 4.86
N ARG A 143 -1.96 -9.01 4.60
CA ARG A 143 -1.74 -8.13 3.45
C ARG A 143 -0.40 -7.40 3.55
N PHE A 144 -0.05 -6.87 4.70
CA PHE A 144 1.23 -6.19 4.86
C PHE A 144 2.41 -7.16 4.75
N ALA A 145 2.29 -8.37 5.29
CA ALA A 145 3.30 -9.42 5.12
C ALA A 145 3.50 -9.74 3.62
N GLN A 146 2.42 -9.83 2.84
CA GLN A 146 2.49 -10.04 1.38
C GLN A 146 3.21 -8.87 0.69
N ILE A 147 2.85 -7.61 1.00
CA ILE A 147 3.49 -6.44 0.38
C ILE A 147 4.98 -6.41 0.67
N VAL A 148 5.39 -6.60 1.93
CA VAL A 148 6.80 -6.60 2.34
C VAL A 148 7.59 -7.68 1.63
N HIS A 149 7.04 -8.90 1.58
CA HIS A 149 7.68 -10.04 0.91
C HIS A 149 7.81 -9.82 -0.59
N ASP A 150 6.72 -9.46 -1.26
CA ASP A 150 6.66 -9.38 -2.72
C ASP A 150 7.40 -8.15 -3.27
N ALA A 151 7.50 -7.09 -2.45
CA ALA A 151 8.29 -5.90 -2.77
C ALA A 151 9.80 -6.11 -2.60
N ASP A 152 10.20 -7.13 -1.83
CA ASP A 152 11.61 -7.36 -1.44
C ASP A 152 12.29 -6.07 -0.91
N ALA A 153 11.53 -5.30 -0.12
CA ALA A 153 11.98 -4.00 0.36
C ALA A 153 12.88 -4.17 1.60
N PRO A 154 14.15 -3.76 1.56
CA PRO A 154 15.06 -3.85 2.71
C PRO A 154 14.76 -2.74 3.73
N ALA A 155 13.60 -2.81 4.36
CA ALA A 155 13.11 -1.87 5.36
C ALA A 155 12.52 -2.62 6.56
N VAL A 156 12.56 -2.00 7.74
CA VAL A 156 11.86 -2.53 8.93
C VAL A 156 10.36 -2.36 8.73
N PRO A 157 9.57 -3.45 8.73
CA PRO A 157 8.14 -3.35 8.54
C PRO A 157 7.45 -2.94 9.85
N VAL A 158 6.66 -1.87 9.77
CA VAL A 158 5.81 -1.38 10.86
C VAL A 158 4.38 -1.26 10.36
N LEU A 159 3.47 -2.04 10.92
CA LEU A 159 2.04 -1.94 10.62
C LEU A 159 1.37 -1.01 11.62
N PHE A 160 0.70 0.03 11.15
CA PHE A 160 -0.27 0.76 11.95
C PHE A 160 -1.68 0.32 11.59
N THR A 161 -2.40 -0.29 12.54
CA THR A 161 -3.76 -0.75 12.33
C THR A 161 -4.76 -0.01 13.23
N TRP A 162 -5.80 0.54 12.59
CA TRP A 162 -6.86 1.31 13.22
C TRP A 162 -8.17 0.50 13.28
N PRO A 163 -9.14 0.84 14.16
CA PRO A 163 -10.37 0.08 14.36
C PRO A 163 -11.30 0.13 13.14
N SER A 164 -11.14 -0.82 12.22
CA SER A 164 -12.07 -1.11 11.14
C SER A 164 -12.79 -2.43 11.45
N ARG A 165 -14.10 -2.46 11.24
CA ARG A 165 -14.95 -3.59 11.65
C ARG A 165 -14.96 -4.76 10.68
N GLY A 166 -14.29 -4.63 9.53
CA GLY A 166 -14.34 -5.68 8.50
C GLY A 166 -15.75 -5.92 7.95
N SER A 167 -16.53 -4.85 7.82
CA SER A 167 -17.91 -4.87 7.33
C SER A 167 -18.20 -3.64 6.47
N VAL A 168 -18.75 -3.84 5.29
CA VAL A 168 -19.15 -2.77 4.37
C VAL A 168 -20.20 -1.82 4.98
N LEU A 169 -21.02 -2.32 5.92
CA LEU A 169 -22.03 -1.53 6.61
C LEU A 169 -21.44 -0.60 7.69
N ALA A 170 -20.17 -0.81 8.06
CA ALA A 170 -19.50 -0.03 9.09
C ALA A 170 -18.73 1.18 8.56
N TYR A 171 -18.94 1.60 7.31
CA TYR A 171 -18.18 2.68 6.67
C TYR A 171 -18.11 3.96 7.52
N GLY A 172 -19.23 4.45 8.05
CA GLY A 172 -19.27 5.64 8.92
C GLY A 172 -18.45 5.47 10.20
N TYR A 173 -18.59 4.33 10.86
CA TYR A 173 -17.80 4.00 12.06
C TYR A 173 -16.29 3.96 11.76
N ASP A 174 -15.93 3.31 10.66
CA ASP A 174 -14.53 3.16 10.23
C ASP A 174 -13.92 4.53 9.92
N ARG A 175 -14.67 5.42 9.24
CA ARG A 175 -14.23 6.79 8.96
C ARG A 175 -13.95 7.61 10.23
N GLU A 176 -14.83 7.55 11.22
CA GLU A 176 -14.57 8.19 12.52
C GLU A 176 -13.37 7.55 13.26
N SER A 177 -13.17 6.24 13.08
CA SER A 177 -12.07 5.51 13.70
C SER A 177 -10.70 5.90 13.12
N THR A 178 -10.62 6.36 11.87
CA THR A 178 -9.39 6.97 11.33
C THR A 178 -9.07 8.26 12.09
N THR A 179 -10.04 9.14 12.28
CA THR A 179 -9.88 10.39 13.07
C THR A 179 -9.49 10.09 14.52
N TYR A 180 -10.14 9.10 15.15
CA TYR A 180 -9.81 8.62 16.49
C TYR A 180 -8.34 8.20 16.61
N SER A 181 -7.80 7.56 15.59
CA SER A 181 -6.46 6.96 15.59
C SER A 181 -5.32 7.95 15.27
N ARG A 182 -5.63 9.16 14.81
CA ARG A 182 -4.68 10.17 14.34
C ARG A 182 -3.56 10.48 15.34
N ASN A 183 -3.90 10.76 16.60
CA ASN A 183 -2.92 11.09 17.62
C ASN A 183 -1.99 9.90 17.94
N ALA A 184 -2.52 8.69 17.89
CA ALA A 184 -1.73 7.48 18.11
C ALA A 184 -0.74 7.24 16.97
N LEU A 185 -1.16 7.41 15.70
CA LEU A 185 -0.26 7.32 14.55
C LEU A 185 0.84 8.41 14.64
N GLU A 186 0.49 9.65 14.98
CA GLU A 186 1.48 10.71 15.19
C GLU A 186 2.52 10.31 16.25
N SER A 187 2.08 9.77 17.39
CA SER A 187 2.98 9.30 18.44
C SER A 187 3.94 8.22 17.94
N VAL A 188 3.44 7.24 17.17
CA VAL A 188 4.26 6.20 16.56
C VAL A 188 5.28 6.81 15.60
N LEU A 189 4.86 7.68 14.69
CA LEU A 189 5.76 8.32 13.72
C LEU A 189 6.83 9.19 14.41
N ARG A 190 6.51 9.84 15.53
CA ARG A 190 7.48 10.55 16.36
C ARG A 190 8.51 9.61 16.97
N ASP A 191 8.06 8.54 17.62
CA ASP A 191 8.95 7.54 18.22
C ASP A 191 9.93 6.98 17.17
N LEU A 192 9.44 6.65 15.97
CA LEU A 192 10.26 6.15 14.88
C LEU A 192 11.25 7.22 14.35
N SER A 193 10.80 8.45 14.16
CA SER A 193 11.63 9.53 13.60
C SER A 193 12.69 10.04 14.58
N GLN A 194 12.43 9.97 15.88
CA GLN A 194 13.38 10.38 16.91
C GLN A 194 14.49 9.35 17.16
N ASP A 195 14.34 8.10 16.73
CA ASP A 195 15.41 7.11 16.88
C ASP A 195 16.61 7.46 15.97
N PRO A 196 17.81 7.67 16.54
CA PRO A 196 18.98 8.10 15.77
C PRO A 196 19.45 7.04 14.76
N ALA A 197 19.09 5.78 14.96
CA ALA A 197 19.46 4.71 14.04
C ALA A 197 18.64 4.73 12.76
N VAL A 198 17.45 5.35 12.74
CA VAL A 198 16.59 5.45 11.55
C VAL A 198 17.17 6.48 10.58
N SER A 199 17.39 6.09 9.34
CA SER A 199 17.81 6.98 8.27
C SER A 199 16.61 7.61 7.55
N GLU A 200 15.56 6.82 7.28
CA GLU A 200 14.44 7.21 6.44
C GLU A 200 13.18 6.42 6.81
N ILE A 201 12.04 7.09 6.74
CA ILE A 201 10.71 6.50 6.91
C ILE A 201 9.92 6.72 5.63
N SER A 202 9.38 5.64 5.08
CA SER A 202 8.39 5.67 4.01
C SER A 202 7.04 5.23 4.57
N ILE A 203 5.97 5.91 4.18
CA ILE A 203 4.60 5.59 4.56
C ILE A 203 3.87 5.09 3.33
N LEU A 204 3.24 3.92 3.41
CA LEU A 204 2.31 3.40 2.41
C LEU A 204 0.92 3.37 3.05
N ALA A 205 0.02 4.21 2.59
CA ALA A 205 -1.37 4.24 3.04
C ALA A 205 -2.31 3.76 1.93
N HIS A 206 -3.34 2.99 2.30
CA HIS A 206 -4.30 2.45 1.35
C HIS A 206 -5.71 2.94 1.65
N SER A 207 -6.47 3.31 0.59
CA SER A 207 -7.89 3.63 0.65
C SER A 207 -8.22 4.67 1.73
N MET A 208 -9.11 4.37 2.68
CA MET A 208 -9.46 5.23 3.82
C MET A 208 -8.27 5.51 4.77
N GLY A 209 -7.25 4.64 4.78
CA GLY A 209 -6.00 4.88 5.53
C GLY A 209 -5.23 6.11 5.07
N ASN A 210 -5.45 6.58 3.84
CA ASN A 210 -4.86 7.82 3.35
C ASN A 210 -5.41 9.05 4.07
N SER A 211 -6.70 9.05 4.45
CA SER A 211 -7.27 10.12 5.27
C SER A 211 -6.55 10.21 6.62
N LEU A 212 -6.31 9.06 7.25
CA LEU A 212 -5.56 9.01 8.51
C LEU A 212 -4.12 9.50 8.34
N ALA A 213 -3.43 9.05 7.30
CA ALA A 213 -2.04 9.44 7.02
C ALA A 213 -1.93 10.96 6.78
N LEU A 214 -2.74 11.51 5.88
CA LEU A 214 -2.73 12.94 5.53
C LEU A 214 -3.03 13.82 6.74
N GLU A 215 -4.09 13.51 7.50
CA GLU A 215 -4.46 14.27 8.69
C GLU A 215 -3.41 14.17 9.82
N THR A 216 -2.74 13.02 9.94
CA THR A 216 -1.65 12.86 10.92
C THR A 216 -0.44 13.71 10.54
N LEU A 217 -0.03 13.70 9.28
CA LEU A 217 1.12 14.49 8.80
C LEU A 217 0.82 15.99 8.84
N ARG A 218 -0.41 16.39 8.47
CA ARG A 218 -0.90 17.77 8.62
C ARG A 218 -0.83 18.22 10.07
N GLN A 219 -1.36 17.41 11.00
CA GLN A 219 -1.32 17.71 12.45
C GLN A 219 0.12 17.86 12.95
N MET A 220 1.03 16.98 12.52
CA MET A 220 2.46 17.07 12.86
C MET A 220 3.05 18.40 12.35
N ALA A 221 2.74 18.77 11.10
CA ALA A 221 3.23 20.02 10.51
C ALA A 221 2.73 21.26 11.27
N ILE A 222 1.43 21.28 11.67
CA ILE A 222 0.85 22.38 12.45
C ILE A 222 1.49 22.48 13.84
N ARG A 223 1.71 21.34 14.51
CA ARG A 223 2.26 21.34 15.88
C ARG A 223 3.74 21.68 15.93
N ASP A 224 4.53 21.18 14.97
CA ASP A 224 5.99 21.24 15.00
C ASP A 224 6.57 22.22 13.95
N GLY A 225 5.69 22.91 13.19
CA GLY A 225 6.09 23.77 12.07
C GLY A 225 6.58 23.01 10.84
N ARG A 226 6.62 21.68 10.88
CA ARG A 226 6.98 20.79 9.77
C ARG A 226 6.65 19.33 10.06
N VAL A 227 6.56 18.53 9.02
CA VAL A 227 6.62 17.06 9.14
C VAL A 227 8.04 16.63 9.55
N ALA A 228 8.15 15.56 10.34
CA ALA A 228 9.45 15.04 10.78
C ALA A 228 10.38 14.76 9.58
N PRO A 229 11.62 15.30 9.54
CA PRO A 229 12.48 15.27 8.36
C PRO A 229 12.84 13.87 7.86
N LYS A 230 12.76 12.83 8.73
CA LYS A 230 13.04 11.46 8.32
C LYS A 230 11.87 10.81 7.57
N ILE A 231 10.68 11.40 7.57
CA ILE A 231 9.56 10.96 6.73
C ILE A 231 9.78 11.54 5.33
N HIS A 232 10.33 10.71 4.43
CA HIS A 232 10.74 11.14 3.11
C HIS A 232 9.71 10.86 2.04
N ASN A 233 9.06 9.69 2.08
CA ASN A 233 8.14 9.24 1.04
C ASN A 233 6.78 8.91 1.64
N VAL A 234 5.73 9.38 1.00
CA VAL A 234 4.34 9.05 1.32
C VAL A 234 3.66 8.54 0.05
N LEU A 235 3.35 7.27 0.04
CA LEU A 235 2.70 6.57 -1.06
C LEU A 235 1.21 6.46 -0.74
N LEU A 236 0.39 7.15 -1.52
CA LEU A 236 -1.07 7.21 -1.38
C LEU A 236 -1.70 6.24 -2.39
N ALA A 237 -2.02 5.03 -1.93
CA ALA A 237 -2.58 3.98 -2.77
C ALA A 237 -4.12 4.04 -2.77
N ALA A 238 -4.72 4.25 -3.96
CA ALA A 238 -6.17 4.31 -4.17
C ALA A 238 -6.90 5.16 -3.11
N PRO A 239 -6.48 6.44 -2.86
CA PRO A 239 -6.94 7.19 -1.71
C PRO A 239 -8.43 7.52 -1.74
N ASP A 240 -9.15 7.03 -0.71
CA ASP A 240 -10.55 7.38 -0.43
C ASP A 240 -10.60 8.69 0.38
N VAL A 241 -10.13 9.75 -0.25
CA VAL A 241 -10.08 11.10 0.30
C VAL A 241 -10.69 12.05 -0.71
N ASP A 242 -11.44 13.04 -0.24
CA ASP A 242 -11.90 14.15 -1.09
C ASP A 242 -10.69 14.94 -1.61
N VAL A 243 -10.73 15.33 -2.90
CA VAL A 243 -9.61 16.03 -3.56
C VAL A 243 -9.28 17.34 -2.87
N ASP A 244 -10.29 18.12 -2.45
CA ASP A 244 -10.05 19.41 -1.82
C ASP A 244 -9.44 19.26 -0.43
N LEU A 245 -9.91 18.28 0.36
CA LEU A 245 -9.32 17.96 1.67
C LEU A 245 -7.87 17.48 1.54
N ALA A 246 -7.57 16.67 0.54
CA ALA A 246 -6.19 16.22 0.31
C ALA A 246 -5.27 17.37 -0.10
N ARG A 247 -5.75 18.27 -0.97
CA ARG A 247 -5.03 19.48 -1.39
C ARG A 247 -4.72 20.37 -0.19
N GLU A 248 -5.72 20.65 0.64
CA GLU A 248 -5.55 21.45 1.87
C GLU A 248 -4.55 20.80 2.82
N ALA A 249 -4.70 19.52 3.10
CA ALA A 249 -3.79 18.80 4.00
C ALA A 249 -2.33 18.86 3.51
N ILE A 250 -2.10 18.65 2.21
CA ILE A 250 -0.75 18.70 1.62
C ILE A 250 -0.20 20.13 1.62
N THR A 251 -1.03 21.13 1.40
CA THR A 251 -0.64 22.54 1.43
C THR A 251 -0.21 22.98 2.83
N ASP A 252 -0.95 22.58 3.86
CA ASP A 252 -0.66 22.89 5.24
C ASP A 252 0.64 22.25 5.78
N MET A 253 1.15 21.23 5.10
CA MET A 253 2.48 20.65 5.40
C MET A 253 3.64 21.52 4.92
N GLY A 254 3.35 22.60 4.18
CA GLY A 254 4.34 23.57 3.70
C GLY A 254 4.84 23.30 2.27
N PRO A 255 5.86 24.04 1.83
CA PRO A 255 6.38 23.94 0.47
C PRO A 255 7.04 22.57 0.21
N LYS A 256 7.08 22.16 -1.07
CA LYS A 256 7.53 20.82 -1.50
C LYS A 256 8.96 20.47 -1.06
N GLU A 257 9.81 21.47 -0.86
CA GLU A 257 11.21 21.32 -0.43
C GLU A 257 11.33 20.98 1.07
N ARG A 258 10.26 21.21 1.86
CA ARG A 258 10.24 21.04 3.32
C ARG A 258 9.27 19.99 3.83
N ARG A 259 8.56 19.31 2.91
CA ARG A 259 7.60 18.24 3.21
C ARG A 259 8.01 16.93 2.54
N PRO A 260 7.42 15.79 2.91
CA PRO A 260 7.64 14.52 2.23
C PRO A 260 7.31 14.58 0.74
N SER A 261 7.97 13.74 -0.06
CA SER A 261 7.58 13.47 -1.43
C SER A 261 6.32 12.61 -1.44
N PHE A 262 5.30 13.05 -2.19
CA PHE A 262 4.05 12.30 -2.34
C PHE A 262 4.02 11.58 -3.68
N THR A 263 3.62 10.31 -3.66
CA THR A 263 3.30 9.52 -4.85
C THR A 263 1.86 9.02 -4.74
N LEU A 264 1.05 9.36 -5.71
CA LEU A 264 -0.36 9.05 -5.79
C LEU A 264 -0.60 7.94 -6.81
N PHE A 265 -1.17 6.82 -6.37
CA PHE A 265 -1.64 5.75 -7.25
C PHE A 265 -3.13 5.92 -7.48
N VAL A 266 -3.52 6.15 -8.73
CA VAL A 266 -4.92 6.36 -9.14
C VAL A 266 -5.41 5.26 -10.06
N SER A 267 -6.72 5.03 -10.06
CA SER A 267 -7.38 4.14 -11.02
C SER A 267 -8.80 4.65 -11.28
N GLN A 268 -9.07 5.13 -12.50
CA GLN A 268 -10.37 5.70 -12.86
C GLN A 268 -11.50 4.65 -12.85
N ASP A 269 -11.16 3.37 -12.99
CA ASP A 269 -12.06 2.21 -12.96
C ASP A 269 -12.23 1.57 -11.58
N ASP A 270 -11.80 2.26 -10.51
CA ASP A 270 -11.94 1.83 -9.11
C ASP A 270 -13.40 1.92 -8.66
N LYS A 271 -14.04 0.75 -8.52
CA LYS A 271 -15.45 0.63 -8.15
C LYS A 271 -15.70 0.89 -6.66
N ALA A 272 -14.72 0.64 -5.80
CA ALA A 272 -14.85 0.91 -4.37
C ALA A 272 -14.89 2.41 -4.10
N LEU A 273 -14.06 3.20 -4.79
CA LEU A 273 -14.08 4.66 -4.71
C LEU A 273 -15.34 5.26 -5.34
N ALA A 274 -15.85 4.66 -6.42
CA ALA A 274 -17.13 5.07 -6.99
C ALA A 274 -18.29 4.84 -6.00
N PHE A 275 -18.28 3.71 -5.28
CA PHE A 275 -19.26 3.42 -4.23
C PHE A 275 -19.13 4.39 -3.05
N SER A 276 -17.92 4.65 -2.57
CA SER A 276 -17.66 5.64 -1.51
C SER A 276 -18.20 7.03 -1.87
N LYS A 277 -17.94 7.49 -3.09
CA LYS A 277 -18.50 8.75 -3.60
C LYS A 277 -20.03 8.77 -3.57
N GLY A 278 -20.68 7.66 -3.93
CA GLY A 278 -22.14 7.53 -3.93
C GLY A 278 -22.76 7.63 -2.54
N ILE A 279 -22.14 7.04 -1.53
CA ILE A 279 -22.63 7.09 -0.13
C ILE A 279 -22.55 8.50 0.46
N TRP A 280 -21.47 9.22 0.20
CA TRP A 280 -21.21 10.51 0.85
C TRP A 280 -21.65 11.72 0.04
N GLY A 281 -22.18 11.53 -1.18
CA GLY A 281 -22.69 12.61 -2.03
C GLY A 281 -21.69 13.74 -2.29
N GLY A 282 -20.40 13.46 -2.15
CA GLY A 282 -19.32 14.44 -2.10
C GLY A 282 -18.57 14.61 -3.42
N GLY A 283 -17.46 15.34 -3.31
CA GLY A 283 -16.53 15.63 -4.38
C GLY A 283 -15.84 14.38 -4.97
N ALA A 284 -14.96 14.60 -5.92
CA ALA A 284 -14.16 13.53 -6.51
C ALA A 284 -13.26 12.88 -5.46
N ARG A 285 -13.12 11.54 -5.53
CA ARG A 285 -12.16 10.81 -4.72
C ARG A 285 -10.79 10.87 -5.38
N LEU A 286 -9.77 11.26 -4.61
CA LEU A 286 -8.42 11.46 -5.11
C LEU A 286 -7.86 10.23 -5.85
N GLY A 287 -8.18 9.02 -5.40
CA GLY A 287 -7.75 7.77 -6.04
C GLY A 287 -8.44 7.45 -7.37
N ALA A 288 -9.53 8.13 -7.72
CA ALA A 288 -10.33 7.89 -8.93
C ALA A 288 -10.31 9.07 -9.92
N ILE A 289 -9.45 10.07 -9.72
CA ILE A 289 -9.33 11.20 -10.65
C ILE A 289 -8.72 10.77 -11.99
N ASN A 290 -9.04 11.51 -13.04
CA ASN A 290 -8.27 11.48 -14.28
C ASN A 290 -7.11 12.50 -14.16
N PRO A 291 -5.86 12.08 -14.00
CA PRO A 291 -4.75 13.00 -13.77
C PRO A 291 -4.42 13.89 -14.99
N ASP A 292 -4.87 13.52 -16.19
CA ASP A 292 -4.66 14.30 -17.41
C ASP A 292 -5.76 15.34 -17.66
N ALA A 293 -6.87 15.28 -16.91
CA ALA A 293 -8.00 16.21 -17.03
C ALA A 293 -7.81 17.43 -16.11
N GLU A 294 -8.30 18.60 -16.57
CA GLU A 294 -8.40 19.76 -15.69
C GLU A 294 -9.57 19.63 -14.69
N PRO A 295 -9.44 20.16 -13.48
CA PRO A 295 -8.32 20.98 -12.97
C PRO A 295 -7.14 20.14 -12.43
N TYR A 296 -7.27 18.82 -12.35
CA TYR A 296 -6.30 17.93 -11.67
C TYR A 296 -4.90 17.99 -12.24
N ARG A 297 -4.77 18.09 -13.57
CA ARG A 297 -3.46 18.18 -14.24
C ARG A 297 -2.68 19.40 -13.74
N THR A 298 -3.32 20.56 -13.69
CA THR A 298 -2.73 21.79 -13.22
C THR A 298 -2.39 21.73 -11.72
N ASP A 299 -3.30 21.24 -10.89
CA ASP A 299 -3.13 21.12 -9.44
C ASP A 299 -1.98 20.19 -9.07
N LEU A 300 -1.89 19.03 -9.73
CA LEU A 300 -0.83 18.05 -9.52
C LEU A 300 0.55 18.60 -9.92
N ALA A 301 0.63 19.32 -11.05
CA ALA A 301 1.87 19.96 -11.49
C ALA A 301 2.35 21.01 -10.49
N HIS A 302 1.46 21.86 -9.97
CA HIS A 302 1.80 22.87 -8.98
C HIS A 302 2.16 22.27 -7.61
N SER A 303 1.43 21.23 -7.18
CA SER A 303 1.68 20.61 -5.89
C SER A 303 2.96 19.78 -5.87
N GLY A 304 3.55 19.39 -7.00
CA GLY A 304 4.71 18.50 -7.05
C GLY A 304 4.41 17.09 -6.52
N VAL A 305 3.16 16.66 -6.60
CA VAL A 305 2.75 15.28 -6.31
C VAL A 305 3.02 14.42 -7.54
N ASN A 306 3.73 13.32 -7.35
CA ASN A 306 3.94 12.34 -8.41
C ASN A 306 2.69 11.47 -8.57
N VAL A 307 2.36 11.09 -9.82
CA VAL A 307 1.17 10.27 -10.08
C VAL A 307 1.54 9.04 -10.89
N VAL A 308 0.98 7.91 -10.49
CA VAL A 308 1.05 6.62 -11.19
C VAL A 308 -0.38 6.18 -11.51
N ASP A 309 -0.76 6.25 -12.78
CA ASP A 309 -2.09 5.82 -13.24
C ASP A 309 -2.10 4.32 -13.49
N LEU A 310 -2.91 3.61 -12.69
CA LEU A 310 -3.09 2.16 -12.74
C LEU A 310 -4.35 1.76 -13.53
N THR A 311 -5.06 2.68 -14.16
CA THR A 311 -6.33 2.41 -14.84
C THR A 311 -6.22 1.28 -15.86
N ARG A 312 -5.12 1.24 -16.63
CA ARG A 312 -4.91 0.22 -17.67
C ARG A 312 -4.37 -1.12 -17.16
N LEU A 313 -3.96 -1.18 -15.90
CA LEU A 313 -3.47 -2.44 -15.31
C LEU A 313 -4.64 -3.36 -14.98
N ARG A 314 -4.49 -4.63 -15.32
CA ARG A 314 -5.42 -5.68 -14.90
C ARG A 314 -5.01 -6.17 -13.53
N ALA A 315 -5.88 -6.01 -12.54
CA ALA A 315 -5.69 -6.52 -11.18
C ALA A 315 -6.58 -7.72 -10.92
N GLY A 316 -6.24 -8.49 -9.88
CA GLY A 316 -6.99 -9.68 -9.50
C GLY A 316 -8.31 -9.41 -8.76
N ASP A 317 -8.48 -8.23 -8.13
CA ASP A 317 -9.71 -7.92 -7.39
C ASP A 317 -10.84 -7.43 -8.28
N SER A 318 -12.07 -7.82 -7.94
CA SER A 318 -13.28 -7.48 -8.73
C SER A 318 -13.66 -5.99 -8.68
N LEU A 319 -13.10 -5.24 -7.73
CA LEU A 319 -13.35 -3.82 -7.52
C LEU A 319 -12.28 -2.93 -8.17
N ASN A 320 -11.18 -3.47 -8.64
CA ASN A 320 -10.02 -2.72 -9.16
C ASN A 320 -9.39 -1.77 -8.12
N HIS A 321 -9.55 -2.08 -6.82
CA HIS A 321 -9.14 -1.21 -5.71
C HIS A 321 -7.77 -1.55 -5.13
N GLU A 322 -7.34 -2.79 -5.27
CA GLU A 322 -6.06 -3.29 -4.71
C GLU A 322 -4.95 -3.43 -5.77
N LYS A 323 -5.05 -2.79 -6.92
CA LYS A 323 -4.07 -2.88 -8.02
C LYS A 323 -2.63 -2.64 -7.57
N PHE A 324 -2.41 -1.72 -6.62
CA PHE A 324 -1.09 -1.38 -6.10
C PHE A 324 -0.41 -2.55 -5.37
N ALA A 325 -1.18 -3.42 -4.71
CA ALA A 325 -0.69 -4.56 -3.95
C ALA A 325 -0.81 -5.89 -4.70
N GLN A 326 -1.76 -6.00 -5.64
CA GLN A 326 -2.03 -7.23 -6.39
C GLN A 326 -1.34 -7.27 -7.75
N SER A 327 -0.90 -6.13 -8.30
CA SER A 327 -0.07 -6.11 -9.51
C SER A 327 1.39 -6.40 -9.17
N PRO A 328 1.96 -7.54 -9.61
CA PRO A 328 3.34 -7.89 -9.34
C PRO A 328 4.34 -6.80 -9.76
N GLU A 329 4.08 -6.15 -10.90
CA GLU A 329 4.94 -5.11 -11.45
C GLU A 329 4.99 -3.89 -10.54
N ILE A 330 3.82 -3.49 -9.99
CA ILE A 330 3.72 -2.31 -9.11
C ILE A 330 4.32 -2.59 -7.74
N VAL A 331 4.02 -3.75 -7.14
CA VAL A 331 4.61 -4.14 -5.84
C VAL A 331 6.13 -4.18 -5.93
N GLN A 332 6.68 -4.79 -6.97
CA GLN A 332 8.14 -4.82 -7.19
C GLN A 332 8.71 -3.44 -7.50
N LEU A 333 7.98 -2.58 -8.23
CA LEU A 333 8.39 -1.19 -8.45
C LEU A 333 8.50 -0.44 -7.13
N ILE A 334 7.48 -0.51 -6.27
CA ILE A 334 7.47 0.09 -4.94
C ILE A 334 8.70 -0.38 -4.15
N GLY A 335 8.94 -1.68 -4.09
CA GLY A 335 10.07 -2.28 -3.36
C GLY A 335 11.42 -1.76 -3.84
N ARG A 336 11.68 -1.79 -5.14
CA ARG A 336 12.94 -1.30 -5.72
C ARG A 336 13.18 0.18 -5.41
N ARG A 337 12.17 1.03 -5.60
CA ARG A 337 12.29 2.47 -5.37
C ARG A 337 12.51 2.81 -3.91
N LEU A 338 11.79 2.13 -3.00
CA LEU A 338 12.02 2.27 -1.57
C LEU A 338 13.42 1.78 -1.17
N ALA A 339 13.91 0.70 -1.77
CA ALA A 339 15.26 0.19 -1.54
C ALA A 339 16.36 1.16 -1.99
N GLU A 340 16.11 1.94 -3.03
CA GLU A 340 17.07 2.91 -3.58
C GLU A 340 16.95 4.31 -2.92
N GLY A 341 15.89 4.58 -2.15
CA GLY A 341 15.61 5.89 -1.56
C GLY A 341 15.16 6.92 -2.59
N GLN A 342 14.53 6.43 -3.66
CA GLN A 342 14.01 7.24 -4.75
C GLN A 342 12.49 7.32 -4.67
N THR A 343 11.91 8.36 -5.26
CA THR A 343 10.46 8.39 -5.48
C THR A 343 10.05 7.32 -6.48
N VAL A 344 8.83 6.82 -6.38
CA VAL A 344 8.35 5.73 -7.26
C VAL A 344 8.40 6.10 -8.74
N THR A 345 8.33 7.39 -9.07
CA THR A 345 8.38 7.92 -10.44
C THR A 345 9.77 8.39 -10.90
N ASP A 346 10.82 8.23 -10.07
CA ASP A 346 12.17 8.62 -10.47
C ASP A 346 12.66 7.75 -11.65
N SER A 347 12.79 8.38 -12.83
CA SER A 347 13.12 7.71 -14.09
C SER A 347 14.62 7.42 -14.28
N ARG A 348 15.51 7.85 -13.34
CA ARG A 348 16.95 7.56 -13.42
C ARG A 348 17.27 6.07 -13.43
N VAL A 349 16.32 5.25 -12.99
CA VAL A 349 16.36 3.79 -13.15
C VAL A 349 15.06 3.37 -13.83
N GLY A 350 15.02 3.40 -15.14
CA GLY A 350 13.83 3.09 -15.94
C GLY A 350 13.30 1.67 -15.68
N LEU A 351 11.98 1.51 -15.67
CA LEU A 351 11.33 0.19 -15.71
C LEU A 351 11.86 -0.64 -16.89
N GLY A 352 12.26 0.03 -18.00
CA GLY A 352 12.81 -0.61 -19.18
C GLY A 352 14.18 -1.26 -18.98
N ASP A 353 15.07 -0.65 -18.21
CA ASP A 353 16.48 -1.09 -18.12
C ASP A 353 16.66 -2.45 -17.42
N ARG A 354 15.76 -2.83 -16.52
CA ARG A 354 15.85 -4.12 -15.81
C ARG A 354 15.05 -5.26 -16.45
N ILE A 355 13.99 -4.94 -17.17
CA ILE A 355 13.29 -5.94 -18.00
C ILE A 355 14.20 -6.40 -19.14
N VAL A 356 15.02 -5.49 -19.67
CA VAL A 356 16.07 -5.83 -20.67
C VAL A 356 17.14 -6.74 -20.06
N GLN A 357 17.54 -6.56 -18.81
CA GLN A 357 18.54 -7.43 -18.17
C GLN A 357 18.05 -8.86 -17.89
N VAL A 358 16.75 -9.07 -17.63
CA VAL A 358 16.17 -10.41 -17.41
C VAL A 358 15.99 -11.16 -18.73
N THR A 359 15.82 -10.44 -19.84
CA THR A 359 15.62 -11.01 -21.19
C THR A 359 16.89 -10.98 -22.05
N ALA A 360 17.95 -10.28 -21.67
CA ALA A 360 19.21 -10.15 -22.42
C ALA A 360 20.00 -11.46 -22.58
N GLY A 361 19.51 -12.57 -22.05
CA GLY A 361 20.03 -13.92 -22.36
C GLY A 361 19.56 -14.47 -23.71
N ALA A 362 18.60 -13.83 -24.43
CA ALA A 362 17.99 -14.41 -25.64
C ALA A 362 17.69 -13.48 -26.82
N ALA A 363 17.62 -12.14 -26.74
CA ALA A 363 17.53 -11.27 -27.95
C ALA A 363 17.52 -9.75 -27.58
N GLY A 364 18.57 -9.03 -27.90
CA GLY A 364 18.75 -7.61 -27.54
C GLY A 364 17.77 -6.59 -28.14
N ALA A 365 17.02 -6.92 -29.20
CA ALA A 365 16.06 -6.01 -29.83
C ALA A 365 14.61 -6.15 -29.30
N ALA A 366 14.24 -7.32 -28.79
CA ALA A 366 12.88 -7.57 -28.29
C ALA A 366 12.65 -6.94 -26.88
N GLY A 367 13.72 -6.80 -26.08
CA GLY A 367 13.63 -6.25 -24.73
C GLY A 367 13.32 -4.76 -24.65
N THR A 368 13.86 -3.95 -25.58
CA THR A 368 13.61 -2.50 -25.63
C THR A 368 12.19 -2.16 -26.05
N ALA A 369 11.61 -2.92 -26.98
CA ALA A 369 10.21 -2.74 -27.38
C ALA A 369 9.22 -3.10 -26.27
N ALA A 370 9.49 -4.19 -25.52
CA ALA A 370 8.68 -4.60 -24.38
C ALA A 370 8.77 -3.59 -23.23
N GLY A 371 9.95 -3.02 -22.96
CA GLY A 371 10.15 -1.95 -21.97
C GLY A 371 9.37 -0.69 -22.30
N LEU A 372 9.33 -0.28 -23.55
CA LEU A 372 8.57 0.88 -24.01
C LEU A 372 7.06 0.71 -23.81
N VAL A 373 6.54 -0.48 -24.13
CA VAL A 373 5.10 -0.79 -23.95
C VAL A 373 4.70 -0.76 -22.47
N LEU A 374 5.54 -1.27 -21.59
CA LEU A 374 5.25 -1.27 -20.14
C LEU A 374 5.40 0.11 -19.50
N SER A 375 6.29 0.96 -20.03
CA SER A 375 6.53 2.31 -19.48
C SER A 375 5.54 3.35 -20.02
N ALA A 376 4.92 3.11 -21.19
CA ALA A 376 4.04 4.08 -21.84
C ALA A 376 2.87 4.56 -20.96
N PRO A 377 2.15 3.71 -20.22
CA PRO A 377 1.06 4.16 -19.34
C PRO A 377 1.54 5.11 -18.22
N ILE A 378 2.74 4.86 -17.70
CA ILE A 378 3.31 5.71 -16.64
C ILE A 378 3.85 7.03 -17.21
N ALA A 379 4.44 7.00 -18.40
CA ALA A 379 4.99 8.17 -19.08
C ALA A 379 3.94 9.24 -19.43
N ILE A 380 2.66 8.85 -19.55
CA ILE A 380 1.58 9.80 -19.84
C ILE A 380 1.45 10.85 -18.72
N VAL A 381 1.70 10.47 -17.48
CA VAL A 381 1.49 11.32 -16.30
C VAL A 381 2.79 11.77 -15.62
N ASP A 382 3.91 11.11 -15.90
CA ASP A 382 5.21 11.46 -15.31
C ASP A 382 6.17 12.07 -16.34
N PRO A 383 6.52 13.38 -16.19
CA PRO A 383 7.41 14.06 -17.12
C PRO A 383 8.82 13.44 -17.21
N GLN A 384 9.33 12.87 -16.11
CA GLN A 384 10.68 12.28 -16.09
C GLN A 384 10.71 10.98 -16.85
N THR A 385 9.67 10.13 -16.71
CA THR A 385 9.52 8.90 -17.50
C THR A 385 9.32 9.21 -18.99
N ARG A 386 8.62 10.30 -19.35
CA ARG A 386 8.49 10.76 -20.74
C ARG A 386 9.85 11.07 -21.36
N SER A 387 10.73 11.77 -20.64
CA SER A 387 12.07 12.10 -21.15
C SER A 387 12.93 10.87 -21.40
N THR A 388 12.80 9.85 -20.55
CA THR A 388 13.53 8.58 -20.68
C THR A 388 13.05 7.77 -21.88
N ILE A 389 11.74 7.76 -22.18
CA ILE A 389 11.18 7.09 -23.36
C ILE A 389 11.71 7.72 -24.64
N GLY A 390 11.88 9.05 -24.69
CA GLY A 390 12.50 9.71 -25.84
C GLY A 390 13.90 9.18 -26.14
N GLY A 391 14.73 8.99 -25.12
CA GLY A 391 16.07 8.38 -25.25
C GLY A 391 16.05 6.93 -25.73
N HIS A 392 15.09 6.14 -25.27
CA HIS A 392 14.94 4.73 -25.72
C HIS A 392 14.49 4.62 -27.18
N VAL A 393 13.59 5.49 -27.64
CA VAL A 393 13.17 5.55 -29.06
C VAL A 393 14.37 5.89 -29.96
N GLU A 394 15.18 6.85 -29.53
CA GLU A 394 16.40 7.24 -30.28
C GLU A 394 17.47 6.14 -30.31
N ALA A 395 17.61 5.38 -29.21
CA ALA A 395 18.51 4.22 -29.15
C ALA A 395 18.04 3.08 -30.06
N ILE A 396 16.73 2.81 -30.15
CA ILE A 396 16.16 1.84 -31.09
C ILE A 396 16.38 2.31 -32.52
N GLY A 397 16.15 3.59 -32.83
CA GLY A 397 16.38 4.14 -34.16
C GLY A 397 17.83 3.97 -34.63
N ARG A 398 18.81 4.19 -33.74
CA ARG A 398 20.24 3.96 -34.04
C ARG A 398 20.55 2.50 -34.23
N GLY A 399 20.03 1.58 -33.41
CA GLY A 399 20.25 0.12 -33.55
C GLY A 399 19.68 -0.43 -34.84
N VAL A 400 18.56 0.08 -35.33
CA VAL A 400 17.98 -0.31 -36.64
C VAL A 400 18.80 0.25 -37.79
N ALA A 401 19.33 1.47 -37.69
CA ALA A 401 20.16 2.09 -38.72
C ALA A 401 21.51 1.33 -38.92
N ASP A 402 22.07 0.82 -37.82
CA ASP A 402 23.34 0.05 -37.89
C ASP A 402 23.16 -1.38 -38.42
N THR A 403 21.95 -1.95 -38.36
CA THR A 403 21.64 -3.28 -38.92
C THR A 403 21.29 -3.25 -40.43
N VAL A 404 21.05 -2.05 -41.00
CA VAL A 404 20.62 -1.90 -42.43
C VAL A 404 21.76 -1.39 -43.32
N ARG A 405 22.99 -1.24 -42.84
CA ARG A 405 24.12 -0.92 -43.70
C ARG A 405 24.56 -2.17 -44.49
N PRO A 406 24.42 -2.18 -45.82
CA PRO A 406 24.96 -3.26 -46.63
C PRO A 406 26.48 -3.18 -46.64
N TRP A 407 27.11 -4.32 -46.70
CA TRP A 407 28.54 -4.54 -46.88
C TRP A 407 29.05 -3.90 -48.15
#